data_4e90cc4383db0563ea55edac89c1bcc9
#
_entry.id   4e90cc4383db0563ea55edac89c1bcc9
#
_cell.length_a   1.000
_cell.length_b   1.000
_cell.length_c   1.000
_cell.angle_alpha   90.00
_cell.angle_beta   90.00
_cell.angle_gamma   90.00
#
_symmetry.space_group_name_H-M   'P 1'
#
loop_
_entity.id
_entity.type
_entity.pdbx_description
1 polymer ?
#
loop_
_entity_poly.entity_id
_entity_poly.type
_entity_poly.pdbx_seq_one_letter_code
_entity_poly.pdbx_strand_id
1 'polypeptide(L)'
;YYEKLKAKYSNMDFILVSPEKKEEAESKKGMYQSAKELLVLIDSDKIEKMAEDEEYRAKYEGILNNAASRLNQMKDSLGSKADSVSSFGMTFDDHGNASFFAVVDKSLASQRERIADKKEAAAKEKKKAQREAQEKRAEEKKADRTDKKGKTDGTGKAKDTEKTSDADKVTVSASSWEELLKKIDNVIYESRADSVMTKEEKAVGQSFDYSI
;
A
#
# COMPACT_ATOMS: atom_id res chain seq x y z
N TYR A 1 21.70 23.19 -9.81
CA TYR A 1 20.48 22.72 -10.48
C TYR A 1 19.66 21.79 -9.56
N TYR A 2 20.29 20.97 -8.76
CA TYR A 2 19.64 20.03 -7.82
C TYR A 2 18.58 20.70 -6.94
N GLU A 3 18.89 21.84 -6.31
CA GLU A 3 17.94 22.58 -5.47
C GLU A 3 16.75 23.14 -6.28
N LYS A 4 16.98 23.53 -7.54
CA LYS A 4 15.90 23.95 -8.45
C LYS A 4 14.95 22.78 -8.77
N LEU A 5 15.51 21.59 -8.96
CA LEU A 5 14.75 20.38 -9.24
C LEU A 5 13.86 20.02 -8.04
N LYS A 6 14.41 20.03 -6.82
CA LYS A 6 13.66 19.78 -5.57
C LYS A 6 12.54 20.81 -5.34
N ALA A 7 12.80 22.06 -5.67
CA ALA A 7 11.80 23.12 -5.56
C ALA A 7 10.67 22.96 -6.60
N LYS A 8 11.03 22.54 -7.82
CA LYS A 8 10.07 22.32 -8.92
C LYS A 8 9.16 21.10 -8.65
N TYR A 9 9.71 20.05 -8.08
CA TYR A 9 8.99 18.79 -7.79
C TYR A 9 8.85 18.59 -6.28
N SER A 10 8.03 19.42 -5.64
CA SER A 10 7.88 19.43 -4.18
C SER A 10 7.31 18.13 -3.60
N ASN A 11 6.56 17.36 -4.42
CA ASN A 11 6.00 16.05 -4.05
C ASN A 11 6.99 14.89 -4.27
N MET A 12 8.19 15.16 -4.79
CA MET A 12 9.25 14.17 -4.97
C MET A 12 10.39 14.40 -4.00
N ASP A 13 11.01 13.32 -3.57
CA ASP A 13 12.23 13.35 -2.77
C ASP A 13 13.39 12.86 -3.61
N PHE A 14 14.40 13.69 -3.77
CA PHE A 14 15.56 13.40 -4.60
C PHE A 14 16.74 12.98 -3.74
N ILE A 15 17.26 11.80 -4.00
CA ILE A 15 18.50 11.31 -3.40
C ILE A 15 19.58 11.27 -4.48
N LEU A 16 20.63 12.06 -4.25
CA LEU A 16 21.83 12.02 -5.08
C LEU A 16 22.63 10.77 -4.78
N VAL A 17 22.92 10.03 -5.83
CA VAL A 17 23.76 8.83 -5.79
C VAL A 17 25.06 9.12 -6.51
N SER A 18 26.19 8.90 -5.86
CA SER A 18 27.49 8.96 -6.55
C SER A 18 27.66 7.74 -7.46
N PRO A 19 28.36 7.87 -8.60
CA PRO A 19 28.56 6.76 -9.54
C PRO A 19 29.11 5.50 -8.87
N GLU A 20 30.03 5.67 -7.92
CA GLU A 20 30.65 4.57 -7.16
C GLU A 20 29.67 3.80 -6.26
N LYS A 21 28.58 4.44 -5.84
CA LYS A 21 27.56 3.85 -4.95
C LYS A 21 26.28 3.45 -5.66
N LYS A 22 26.27 3.49 -6.97
CA LYS A 22 25.08 3.21 -7.77
C LYS A 22 24.55 1.81 -7.55
N GLU A 23 25.41 0.79 -7.60
CA GLU A 23 25.01 -0.60 -7.36
C GLU A 23 24.49 -0.81 -5.93
N GLU A 24 25.15 -0.17 -4.95
CA GLU A 24 24.71 -0.20 -3.56
C GLU A 24 23.35 0.47 -3.38
N ALA A 25 23.13 1.63 -3.99
CA ALA A 25 21.86 2.34 -3.94
C ALA A 25 20.72 1.55 -4.60
N GLU A 26 21.02 0.91 -5.75
CA GLU A 26 20.06 0.02 -6.41
C GLU A 26 19.70 -1.20 -5.55
N SER A 27 20.69 -1.86 -4.93
CA SER A 27 20.44 -3.02 -4.07
C SER A 27 19.68 -2.66 -2.80
N LYS A 28 19.88 -1.46 -2.28
CA LYS A 28 19.28 -0.96 -1.04
C LYS A 28 18.09 -0.01 -1.25
N LYS A 29 17.59 0.14 -2.49
CA LYS A 29 16.52 1.10 -2.81
C LYS A 29 15.26 0.94 -1.96
N GLY A 30 14.95 -0.27 -1.54
CA GLY A 30 13.83 -0.56 -0.65
C GLY A 30 14.02 -0.08 0.80
N MET A 31 15.25 0.26 1.20
CA MET A 31 15.56 0.77 2.52
C MET A 31 15.42 2.30 2.61
N TYR A 32 15.45 2.98 1.47
CA TYR A 32 15.23 4.42 1.45
C TYR A 32 13.78 4.74 1.74
N GLN A 33 13.55 5.53 2.77
CA GLN A 33 12.22 6.00 3.14
C GLN A 33 12.10 7.48 2.77
N SER A 34 10.95 7.84 2.26
CA SER A 34 10.60 9.22 1.97
C SER A 34 9.26 9.56 2.59
N ALA A 35 9.16 10.76 3.14
CA ALA A 35 7.88 11.33 3.57
C ALA A 35 7.06 11.87 2.40
N LYS A 36 7.67 11.94 1.20
CA LYS A 36 7.03 12.42 -0.03
C LYS A 36 6.45 11.27 -0.84
N GLU A 37 5.68 11.62 -1.85
CA GLU A 37 4.93 10.65 -2.64
C GLU A 37 5.80 9.75 -3.51
N LEU A 38 6.91 10.28 -4.04
CA LEU A 38 7.82 9.58 -4.94
C LEU A 38 9.27 9.83 -4.55
N LEU A 39 10.01 8.77 -4.37
CA LEU A 39 11.46 8.80 -4.17
C LEU A 39 12.16 8.70 -5.52
N VAL A 40 13.09 9.59 -5.79
CA VAL A 40 13.88 9.61 -7.03
C VAL A 40 15.35 9.43 -6.70
N LEU A 41 15.92 8.30 -7.10
CA LEU A 41 17.36 8.08 -7.03
C LEU A 41 17.97 8.53 -8.36
N ILE A 42 18.84 9.53 -8.31
CA ILE A 42 19.46 10.11 -9.50
C ILE A 42 20.97 10.27 -9.30
N ASP A 43 21.73 9.93 -10.31
CA ASP A 43 23.18 10.05 -10.28
C ASP A 43 23.61 11.54 -10.29
N SER A 44 24.66 11.86 -9.54
CA SER A 44 25.24 13.23 -9.52
C SER A 44 25.60 13.74 -10.90
N ASP A 45 26.24 12.88 -11.71
CA ASP A 45 26.67 13.22 -13.08
C ASP A 45 25.49 13.58 -13.98
N LYS A 46 24.34 12.93 -13.78
CA LYS A 46 23.11 13.27 -14.51
C LYS A 46 22.59 14.66 -14.14
N ILE A 47 22.67 15.01 -12.87
CA ILE A 47 22.28 16.36 -12.39
C ILE A 47 23.22 17.43 -12.95
N GLU A 48 24.51 17.17 -13.00
CA GLU A 48 25.49 18.09 -13.60
C GLU A 48 25.20 18.27 -15.09
N LYS A 49 25.00 17.18 -15.82
CA LYS A 49 24.67 17.23 -17.24
C LYS A 49 23.32 17.94 -17.49
N MET A 50 22.31 17.74 -16.64
CA MET A 50 21.04 18.50 -16.73
C MET A 50 21.24 20.00 -16.46
N ALA A 51 22.27 20.39 -15.70
CA ALA A 51 22.57 21.80 -15.47
C ALA A 51 23.17 22.47 -16.73
N GLU A 52 23.97 21.75 -17.49
CA GLU A 52 24.73 22.24 -18.63
C GLU A 52 23.98 22.09 -19.97
N ASP A 53 23.26 20.99 -20.17
CA ASP A 53 22.59 20.62 -21.39
C ASP A 53 21.06 20.76 -21.26
N GLU A 54 20.47 21.68 -22.02
CA GLU A 54 19.05 21.99 -21.97
C GLU A 54 18.20 20.85 -22.57
N GLU A 55 18.66 20.20 -23.63
CA GLU A 55 17.95 19.11 -24.28
C GLU A 55 17.92 17.86 -23.36
N TYR A 56 19.08 17.55 -22.77
CA TYR A 56 19.20 16.50 -21.78
C TYR A 56 18.28 16.77 -20.57
N ARG A 57 18.27 17.97 -20.06
CA ARG A 57 17.37 18.42 -18.98
C ARG A 57 15.91 18.23 -19.34
N ALA A 58 15.49 18.70 -20.52
CA ALA A 58 14.10 18.60 -20.97
C ALA A 58 13.63 17.15 -21.04
N LYS A 59 14.50 16.24 -21.50
CA LYS A 59 14.22 14.79 -21.54
C LYS A 59 13.91 14.27 -20.13
N TYR A 60 14.80 14.51 -19.16
CA TYR A 60 14.63 14.00 -17.79
C TYR A 60 13.46 14.64 -17.04
N GLU A 61 13.27 15.94 -17.20
CA GLU A 61 12.12 16.62 -16.64
C GLU A 61 10.79 16.10 -17.23
N GLY A 62 10.79 15.75 -18.52
CA GLY A 62 9.65 15.10 -19.18
C GLY A 62 9.30 13.76 -18.53
N ILE A 63 10.32 12.95 -18.20
CA ILE A 63 10.14 11.66 -17.51
C ILE A 63 9.60 11.89 -16.09
N LEU A 64 10.15 12.86 -15.34
CA LEU A 64 9.69 13.20 -13.99
C LEU A 64 8.23 13.68 -13.97
N ASN A 65 7.85 14.53 -14.92
CA ASN A 65 6.47 15.00 -15.06
C ASN A 65 5.50 13.85 -15.34
N ASN A 66 5.89 12.94 -16.23
CA ASN A 66 5.11 11.75 -16.55
C ASN A 66 4.98 10.84 -15.32
N ALA A 67 6.09 10.63 -14.59
CA ALA A 67 6.08 9.82 -13.37
C ALA A 67 5.13 10.38 -12.31
N ALA A 68 5.11 11.70 -12.08
CA ALA A 68 4.20 12.33 -11.14
C ALA A 68 2.73 12.09 -11.49
N SER A 69 2.37 12.25 -12.77
CA SER A 69 1.00 12.05 -13.23
C SER A 69 0.56 10.59 -13.13
N ARG A 70 1.44 9.66 -13.51
CA ARG A 70 1.13 8.23 -13.49
C ARG A 70 1.10 7.63 -12.09
N LEU A 71 1.87 8.18 -11.15
CA LEU A 71 1.84 7.75 -9.75
C LEU A 71 0.42 7.92 -9.16
N ASN A 72 -0.23 9.04 -9.42
CA ASN A 72 -1.59 9.27 -8.95
C ASN A 72 -2.56 8.25 -9.56
N GLN A 73 -2.49 8.03 -10.87
CA GLN A 73 -3.30 7.03 -11.56
C GLN A 73 -3.09 5.61 -10.99
N MET A 74 -1.84 5.27 -10.65
CA MET A 74 -1.51 3.99 -10.07
C MET A 74 -2.07 3.86 -8.64
N LYS A 75 -1.94 4.89 -7.81
CA LYS A 75 -2.54 4.93 -6.48
C LYS A 75 -4.07 4.77 -6.54
N ASP A 76 -4.72 5.43 -7.48
CA ASP A 76 -6.16 5.30 -7.71
C ASP A 76 -6.53 3.88 -8.15
N SER A 77 -5.73 3.26 -9.01
CA SER A 77 -5.93 1.87 -9.47
C SER A 77 -5.74 0.85 -8.35
N LEU A 78 -4.80 1.08 -7.46
CA LEU A 78 -4.59 0.25 -6.28
C LEU A 78 -5.71 0.44 -5.23
N GLY A 79 -6.34 1.61 -5.20
CA GLY A 79 -7.37 1.92 -4.21
C GLY A 79 -6.86 1.70 -2.78
N SER A 80 -7.58 0.94 -1.97
CA SER A 80 -7.19 0.64 -0.58
C SER A 80 -5.88 -0.16 -0.45
N LYS A 81 -5.43 -0.84 -1.49
CA LYS A 81 -4.15 -1.57 -1.52
C LYS A 81 -2.95 -0.63 -1.51
N ALA A 82 -3.09 0.60 -2.02
CA ALA A 82 -2.04 1.61 -2.01
C ALA A 82 -1.49 1.87 -0.60
N ASP A 83 -2.33 1.73 0.40
CA ASP A 83 -1.95 1.91 1.81
C ASP A 83 -1.01 0.80 2.34
N SER A 84 -0.87 -0.31 1.63
CA SER A 84 0.11 -1.37 1.92
C SER A 84 1.46 -1.11 1.27
N VAL A 85 1.58 -0.04 0.48
CA VAL A 85 2.83 0.38 -0.15
C VAL A 85 3.46 1.46 0.71
N SER A 86 4.61 1.15 1.29
CA SER A 86 5.34 2.08 2.18
C SER A 86 6.00 3.21 1.41
N SER A 87 6.49 2.94 0.20
CA SER A 87 7.09 3.95 -0.67
C SER A 87 7.02 3.56 -2.13
N PHE A 88 6.92 4.57 -2.98
CA PHE A 88 7.11 4.46 -4.43
C PHE A 88 8.40 5.18 -4.80
N GLY A 89 9.11 4.67 -5.79
CA GLY A 89 10.32 5.31 -6.25
C GLY A 89 10.63 5.04 -7.70
N MET A 90 11.63 5.77 -8.19
CA MET A 90 12.18 5.59 -9.51
C MET A 90 13.70 5.76 -9.51
N THR A 91 14.35 5.08 -10.44
CA THR A 91 15.77 5.16 -10.72
C THR A 91 15.99 5.39 -12.20
N PHE A 92 17.18 5.80 -12.57
CA PHE A 92 17.59 5.97 -13.96
C PHE A 92 18.80 5.10 -14.26
N ASP A 93 18.72 4.33 -15.35
CA ASP A 93 19.87 3.59 -15.85
C ASP A 93 20.89 4.51 -16.57
N ASP A 94 22.00 3.94 -17.03
CA ASP A 94 23.05 4.70 -17.71
C ASP A 94 22.62 5.22 -19.09
N HIS A 95 21.61 4.62 -19.68
CA HIS A 95 21.00 5.05 -20.95
C HIS A 95 19.90 6.09 -20.76
N GLY A 96 19.56 6.42 -19.52
CA GLY A 96 18.52 7.38 -19.18
C GLY A 96 17.10 6.83 -19.28
N ASN A 97 16.95 5.49 -19.23
CA ASN A 97 15.63 4.89 -19.07
C ASN A 97 15.24 4.92 -17.59
N ALA A 98 13.98 5.15 -17.33
CA ALA A 98 13.44 5.09 -15.98
C ALA A 98 13.03 3.67 -15.62
N SER A 99 13.37 3.26 -14.41
CA SER A 99 12.84 2.09 -13.74
C SER A 99 12.08 2.51 -12.49
N PHE A 100 10.98 1.86 -12.21
CA PHE A 100 10.10 2.18 -11.08
C PHE A 100 10.18 1.07 -10.04
N PHE A 101 10.04 1.44 -8.77
CA PHE A 101 9.99 0.46 -7.69
C PHE A 101 8.95 0.87 -6.64
N ALA A 102 8.51 -0.12 -5.90
CA ALA A 102 7.63 0.06 -4.75
C ALA A 102 8.06 -0.85 -3.61
N VAL A 103 7.93 -0.37 -2.39
CA VAL A 103 8.14 -1.16 -1.18
C VAL A 103 6.78 -1.52 -0.60
N VAL A 104 6.44 -2.79 -0.68
CA VAL A 104 5.18 -3.34 -0.18
C VAL A 104 5.38 -3.92 1.20
N ASP A 105 4.56 -3.53 2.16
CA ASP A 105 4.53 -4.06 3.51
C ASP A 105 3.48 -5.17 3.59
N LYS A 106 3.95 -6.42 3.67
CA LYS A 106 3.09 -7.61 3.74
C LYS A 106 2.25 -7.66 5.01
N SER A 107 2.76 -7.16 6.12
CA SER A 107 2.04 -7.16 7.39
C SER A 107 0.86 -6.20 7.37
N LEU A 108 1.04 -5.00 6.80
CA LEU A 108 -0.04 -4.04 6.59
C LEU A 108 -1.09 -4.57 5.60
N ALA A 109 -0.67 -5.26 4.54
CA ALA A 109 -1.57 -5.88 3.59
C ALA A 109 -2.47 -6.92 4.27
N SER A 110 -1.89 -7.82 5.05
CA SER A 110 -2.61 -8.86 5.77
C SER A 110 -3.53 -8.32 6.87
N GLN A 111 -3.09 -7.30 7.60
CA GLN A 111 -3.87 -6.66 8.66
C GLN A 111 -5.12 -5.95 8.11
N ARG A 112 -4.97 -5.22 7.00
CA ARG A 112 -6.08 -4.50 6.36
C ARG A 112 -7.13 -5.44 5.83
N GLU A 113 -6.71 -6.58 5.29
CA GLU A 113 -7.64 -7.58 4.82
C GLU A 113 -8.47 -8.16 5.95
N ARG A 114 -7.83 -8.55 7.07
CA ARG A 114 -8.56 -9.01 8.27
C ARG A 114 -9.58 -7.97 8.75
N ILE A 115 -9.24 -6.68 8.64
CA ILE A 115 -10.17 -5.58 8.99
C ILE A 115 -11.31 -5.50 7.95
N ALA A 116 -11.02 -5.65 6.68
CA ALA A 116 -12.02 -5.63 5.61
C ALA A 116 -12.99 -6.82 5.74
N ASP A 117 -12.47 -8.03 5.96
CA ASP A 117 -13.27 -9.23 6.17
C ASP A 117 -14.16 -9.13 7.41
N LYS A 118 -13.62 -8.61 8.51
CA LYS A 118 -14.42 -8.35 9.73
C LYS A 118 -15.52 -7.32 9.49
N LYS A 119 -15.23 -6.27 8.71
CA LYS A 119 -16.24 -5.27 8.35
C LYS A 119 -17.32 -5.86 7.45
N GLU A 120 -16.93 -6.68 6.48
CA GLU A 120 -17.88 -7.33 5.58
C GLU A 120 -18.76 -8.34 6.32
N ALA A 121 -18.15 -9.16 7.18
CA ALA A 121 -18.89 -10.10 8.03
C ALA A 121 -19.88 -9.37 8.96
N ALA A 122 -19.45 -8.31 9.62
CA ALA A 122 -20.31 -7.49 10.47
C ALA A 122 -21.44 -6.79 9.68
N ALA A 123 -21.16 -6.35 8.45
CA ALA A 123 -22.17 -5.75 7.57
C ALA A 123 -23.20 -6.78 7.12
N LYS A 124 -22.76 -8.01 6.77
CA LYS A 124 -23.64 -9.13 6.42
C LYS A 124 -24.53 -9.54 7.60
N GLU A 125 -23.96 -9.64 8.79
CA GLU A 125 -24.69 -9.97 10.02
C GLU A 125 -25.73 -8.88 10.37
N LYS A 126 -25.34 -7.61 10.28
CA LYS A 126 -26.26 -6.48 10.49
C LYS A 126 -27.40 -6.45 9.49
N LYS A 127 -27.12 -6.79 8.22
CA LYS A 127 -28.13 -6.87 7.16
C LYS A 127 -29.06 -8.05 7.35
N LYS A 128 -28.54 -9.18 7.84
CA LYS A 128 -29.33 -10.36 8.20
C LYS A 128 -30.25 -10.07 9.39
N ALA A 129 -29.69 -9.48 10.46
CA ALA A 129 -30.48 -9.08 11.63
C ALA A 129 -31.57 -8.05 11.30
N GLN A 130 -31.29 -7.09 10.38
CA GLN A 130 -32.29 -6.15 9.90
C GLN A 130 -33.42 -6.83 9.11
N ARG A 131 -33.08 -7.83 8.27
CA ARG A 131 -34.09 -8.62 7.54
C ARG A 131 -34.97 -9.41 8.50
N GLU A 132 -34.36 -10.13 9.44
CA GLU A 132 -35.08 -10.91 10.45
C GLU A 132 -35.97 -10.01 11.33
N ALA A 133 -35.47 -8.81 11.69
CA ALA A 133 -36.27 -7.83 12.43
C ALA A 133 -37.41 -7.24 11.60
N GLN A 134 -37.23 -7.07 10.28
CA GLN A 134 -38.30 -6.66 9.38
C GLN A 134 -39.34 -7.76 9.17
N GLU A 135 -38.91 -9.01 9.03
CA GLU A 135 -39.80 -10.16 8.92
C GLU A 135 -40.61 -10.35 10.20
N LYS A 136 -39.96 -10.31 11.37
CA LYS A 136 -40.66 -10.34 12.66
C LYS A 136 -41.64 -9.18 12.85
N ARG A 137 -41.27 -7.96 12.43
CA ARG A 137 -42.18 -6.80 12.46
C ARG A 137 -43.32 -6.92 11.45
N ALA A 138 -43.11 -7.64 10.34
CA ALA A 138 -44.20 -7.93 9.37
C ALA A 138 -45.16 -9.00 9.90
N GLU A 139 -44.67 -9.94 10.68
CA GLU A 139 -45.50 -10.93 11.40
C GLU A 139 -46.20 -10.32 12.62
N GLU A 140 -45.51 -9.49 13.43
CA GLU A 140 -46.10 -8.78 14.58
C GLU A 140 -47.12 -7.71 14.17
N LYS A 141 -47.00 -7.10 12.99
CA LYS A 141 -48.03 -6.20 12.48
C LYS A 141 -49.35 -6.91 12.11
N LYS A 142 -49.36 -8.25 12.11
CA LYS A 142 -50.57 -9.07 12.04
C LYS A 142 -51.15 -9.41 13.42
N ALA A 143 -50.41 -9.18 14.50
CA ALA A 143 -50.82 -9.35 15.87
C ALA A 143 -50.33 -8.17 16.69
N ASP A 144 -51.26 -7.21 16.92
CA ASP A 144 -51.29 -6.19 17.95
C ASP A 144 -50.22 -5.11 18.03
N ARG A 145 -50.73 -3.88 18.26
CA ARG A 145 -50.04 -2.66 18.60
C ARG A 145 -49.68 -2.67 20.09
N THR A 146 -48.40 -2.40 20.43
CA THR A 146 -48.02 -1.40 21.47
C THR A 146 -46.49 -1.42 21.74
N ASP A 147 -45.94 -0.25 21.62
CA ASP A 147 -44.96 0.49 22.38
C ASP A 147 -43.57 -0.03 22.84
N LYS A 148 -42.61 0.88 22.54
CA LYS A 148 -41.42 1.39 23.23
C LYS A 148 -40.04 0.77 22.95
N LYS A 149 -39.18 1.53 22.24
CA LYS A 149 -38.09 2.46 22.60
C LYS A 149 -36.93 1.89 23.44
N GLY A 150 -35.70 2.04 22.92
CA GLY A 150 -34.46 2.14 23.69
C GLY A 150 -33.23 1.59 23.02
N LYS A 151 -32.46 2.43 22.43
CA LYS A 151 -31.17 3.04 22.79
C LYS A 151 -29.92 2.18 22.57
N THR A 152 -29.14 2.56 21.56
CA THR A 152 -27.72 2.94 21.44
C THR A 152 -26.76 2.39 22.49
N ASP A 153 -25.61 1.84 22.07
CA ASP A 153 -24.31 2.52 22.13
C ASP A 153 -23.16 1.55 21.94
N GLY A 154 -22.05 2.02 21.39
CA GLY A 154 -20.74 1.72 21.85
C GLY A 154 -19.70 1.44 20.77
N THR A 155 -19.16 2.48 20.19
CA THR A 155 -17.89 2.49 19.46
C THR A 155 -16.72 2.18 20.37
N GLY A 156 -16.01 1.08 20.09
CA GLY A 156 -14.69 0.81 20.63
C GLY A 156 -13.63 0.93 19.52
N LYS A 157 -12.92 2.05 19.51
CA LYS A 157 -11.78 2.31 18.66
C LYS A 157 -10.55 1.74 19.33
N ALA A 158 -10.09 0.56 18.92
CA ALA A 158 -8.76 0.08 19.26
C ALA A 158 -7.79 0.49 18.12
N LYS A 159 -6.83 1.34 18.48
CA LYS A 159 -5.74 1.79 17.63
C LYS A 159 -4.54 0.95 18.03
N ASP A 160 -4.39 -0.20 17.34
CA ASP A 160 -3.15 -0.98 17.42
C ASP A 160 -2.21 -0.49 16.33
N THR A 161 -1.19 0.22 16.75
CA THR A 161 -0.01 0.51 15.94
C THR A 161 1.04 -0.56 16.27
N GLU A 162 0.96 -1.70 15.59
CA GLU A 162 2.07 -2.65 15.56
C GLU A 162 3.22 -2.07 14.74
N LYS A 163 4.41 -2.05 15.34
CA LYS A 163 5.67 -1.75 14.64
C LYS A 163 5.94 -2.88 13.66
N THR A 164 5.81 -2.58 12.38
CA THR A 164 6.20 -3.49 11.30
C THR A 164 7.71 -3.70 11.31
N SER A 165 8.15 -4.94 11.30
CA SER A 165 9.56 -5.29 11.16
C SER A 165 9.99 -5.12 9.69
N ASP A 166 11.25 -4.74 9.44
CA ASP A 166 11.79 -4.63 8.08
C ASP A 166 11.77 -5.97 7.31
N ALA A 167 11.60 -7.08 8.00
CA ALA A 167 11.47 -8.43 7.43
C ALA A 167 10.19 -8.64 6.60
N ASP A 168 9.16 -7.83 6.86
CA ASP A 168 7.86 -7.94 6.17
C ASP A 168 7.76 -7.06 4.91
N LYS A 169 8.82 -6.31 4.59
CA LYS A 169 8.85 -5.42 3.43
C LYS A 169 9.45 -6.10 2.22
N VAL A 170 8.75 -6.03 1.10
CA VAL A 170 9.19 -6.56 -0.20
C VAL A 170 9.32 -5.43 -1.19
N THR A 171 10.49 -5.31 -1.80
CA THR A 171 10.73 -4.34 -2.87
C THR A 171 10.48 -4.99 -4.23
N VAL A 172 9.58 -4.43 -4.99
CA VAL A 172 9.30 -4.81 -6.38
C VAL A 172 9.76 -3.72 -7.33
N SER A 173 10.28 -4.11 -8.49
CA SER A 173 10.76 -3.16 -9.50
C SER A 173 10.27 -3.56 -10.88
N ALA A 174 10.04 -2.57 -11.73
CA ALA A 174 9.56 -2.75 -13.10
C ALA A 174 10.03 -1.61 -14.00
N SER A 175 10.07 -1.88 -15.31
CA SER A 175 10.38 -0.89 -16.33
C SER A 175 9.18 -0.02 -16.71
N SER A 176 7.97 -0.44 -16.32
CA SER A 176 6.73 0.30 -16.55
C SER A 176 5.83 0.33 -15.33
N TRP A 177 4.94 1.32 -15.27
CA TRP A 177 3.96 1.45 -14.20
C TRP A 177 2.94 0.31 -14.18
N GLU A 178 2.54 -0.16 -15.35
CA GLU A 178 1.61 -1.26 -15.52
C GLU A 178 2.18 -2.59 -14.98
N GLU A 179 3.46 -2.83 -15.24
CA GLU A 179 4.17 -3.99 -14.71
C GLU A 179 4.37 -3.86 -13.19
N LEU A 180 4.71 -2.66 -12.72
CA LEU A 180 4.84 -2.40 -11.29
C LEU A 180 3.53 -2.68 -10.54
N LEU A 181 2.40 -2.21 -11.08
CA LEU A 181 1.07 -2.44 -10.54
C LEU A 181 0.79 -3.94 -10.38
N LYS A 182 1.05 -4.73 -11.43
CA LYS A 182 0.87 -6.19 -11.39
C LYS A 182 1.75 -6.86 -10.33
N LYS A 183 3.01 -6.42 -10.19
CA LYS A 183 3.92 -6.96 -9.19
C LYS A 183 3.48 -6.62 -7.76
N ILE A 184 2.99 -5.41 -7.52
CA ILE A 184 2.41 -5.01 -6.24
C ILE A 184 1.19 -5.89 -5.92
N ASP A 185 0.27 -6.05 -6.86
CA ASP A 185 -0.92 -6.89 -6.70
C ASP A 185 -0.55 -8.34 -6.38
N ASN A 186 0.48 -8.89 -7.04
CA ASN A 186 0.96 -10.24 -6.78
C ASN A 186 1.50 -10.40 -5.35
N VAL A 187 2.34 -9.46 -4.89
CA VAL A 187 2.88 -9.49 -3.51
C VAL A 187 1.77 -9.41 -2.48
N ILE A 188 0.78 -8.54 -2.70
CA ILE A 188 -0.39 -8.43 -1.81
C ILE A 188 -1.20 -9.72 -1.83
N TYR A 189 -1.40 -10.32 -3.02
CA TYR A 189 -2.12 -11.60 -3.17
C TYR A 189 -1.39 -12.75 -2.46
N GLU A 190 -0.06 -12.87 -2.64
CA GLU A 190 0.76 -13.87 -1.96
C GLU A 190 0.73 -13.71 -0.44
N SER A 191 0.78 -12.48 0.06
CA SER A 191 0.67 -12.21 1.50
C SER A 191 -0.68 -12.65 2.09
N ARG A 192 -1.72 -12.72 1.25
CA ARG A 192 -3.03 -13.28 1.60
C ARG A 192 -2.98 -14.80 1.75
N ALA A 193 -2.35 -15.47 0.78
CA ALA A 193 -2.24 -16.93 0.77
C ALA A 193 -1.47 -17.43 2.01
N ASP A 194 -0.40 -16.73 2.38
CA ASP A 194 0.42 -17.04 3.56
C ASP A 194 -0.33 -16.81 4.89
N SER A 195 -1.33 -15.90 4.90
CA SER A 195 -2.12 -15.59 6.10
C SER A 195 -3.34 -16.48 6.28
N VAL A 196 -3.71 -17.27 5.29
CA VAL A 196 -4.83 -18.23 5.37
C VAL A 196 -4.34 -19.52 5.96
N MET A 197 -4.50 -19.70 7.28
CA MET A 197 -4.28 -20.98 7.94
C MET A 197 -5.11 -22.07 7.26
N THR A 198 -4.46 -23.17 6.88
CA THR A 198 -5.14 -24.37 6.38
C THR A 198 -6.09 -24.93 7.45
N LYS A 199 -7.06 -25.75 7.03
CA LYS A 199 -7.98 -26.40 7.99
C LYS A 199 -7.23 -27.25 9.03
N GLU A 200 -6.07 -27.78 8.65
CA GLU A 200 -5.21 -28.60 9.50
C GLU A 200 -4.45 -27.75 10.51
N GLU A 201 -3.92 -26.57 10.10
CA GLU A 201 -3.28 -25.63 11.02
C GLU A 201 -4.26 -25.05 12.05
N LYS A 202 -5.53 -24.82 11.65
CA LYS A 202 -6.59 -24.39 12.58
C LYS A 202 -6.95 -25.48 13.60
N ALA A 203 -6.79 -26.75 13.26
CA ALA A 203 -7.06 -27.88 14.14
C ALA A 203 -5.96 -28.09 15.19
N VAL A 204 -4.69 -27.79 14.85
CA VAL A 204 -3.54 -27.96 15.77
C VAL A 204 -3.60 -27.01 16.98
N GLY A 205 -4.26 -25.85 16.86
CA GLY A 205 -4.40 -24.87 17.97
C GLY A 205 -5.56 -25.13 18.94
N GLN A 206 -6.43 -26.12 18.67
CA GLN A 206 -7.64 -26.38 19.47
C GLN A 206 -7.55 -27.57 20.43
N SER A 207 -6.42 -28.28 20.46
CA SER A 207 -6.25 -29.45 21.28
C SER A 207 -5.19 -29.28 22.37
N PHE A 208 -5.37 -28.30 23.23
CA PHE A 208 -4.72 -28.28 24.53
C PHE A 208 -5.79 -28.49 25.61
N ASP A 209 -6.11 -29.75 25.83
CA ASP A 209 -6.89 -30.16 26.98
C ASP A 209 -5.91 -30.32 28.17
N TYR A 210 -5.91 -29.35 29.06
CA TYR A 210 -5.25 -29.47 30.36
C TYR A 210 -6.22 -30.17 31.31
N SER A 211 -6.19 -31.47 31.32
CA SER A 211 -6.72 -32.26 32.46
C SER A 211 -5.59 -32.52 33.45
N ILE A 212 -5.64 -31.83 34.59
CA ILE A 212 -4.96 -32.19 35.82
C ILE A 212 -6.02 -32.70 36.79
#